data_4bf0b2fdaeb4b2943ea271b4c5be9558
#
_entry.id   4bf0b2fdaeb4b2943ea271b4c5be9558
#
_cell.length_a   1.000
_cell.length_b   1.000
_cell.length_c   1.000
_cell.angle_alpha   90.00
_cell.angle_beta   90.00
_cell.angle_gamma   90.00
#
_symmetry.space_group_name_H-M   'P 1'
#
loop_
_entity.id
_entity.type
_entity.pdbx_description
1 polymer ?
#
loop_
_entity_poly.entity_id
_entity_poly.type
_entity_poly.pdbx_seq_one_letter_code
_entity_poly.pdbx_strand_id
1 'polypeptide(L)'
;AYKRWVAAVAVAALLLLAVGFSLRQLMNRTEVAPVLVENILPGSDKAILILANGEKMKLENSDSLQVDLGTGNQLVNKDNQLVYQGEETGELQYNELQIPRGGEYQVKLADGTIVRLNSGSSLRYPVAFGKEKREVVLKGEAYFQVAKGKAPFYVQVGGLTVRVYGTVFNINSHYCDRIQTALV
;
A
#
# COMPACT_ATOMS: atom_id res chain seq x y z
N ALA A 1 -3.85 77.91 23.36
CA ALA A 1 -5.02 76.96 23.49
C ALA A 1 -5.20 76.05 22.29
N TYR A 2 -5.12 76.53 21.03
CA TYR A 2 -5.36 75.82 19.80
C TYR A 2 -4.44 74.57 19.59
N LYS A 3 -3.11 74.69 19.81
CA LYS A 3 -2.16 73.59 19.64
C LYS A 3 -2.44 72.39 20.53
N ARG A 4 -2.96 72.59 21.74
CA ARG A 4 -3.33 71.49 22.68
C ARG A 4 -4.59 70.76 22.19
N TRP A 5 -5.54 71.46 21.59
CA TRP A 5 -6.73 70.84 21.01
C TRP A 5 -6.42 70.00 19.77
N VAL A 6 -5.60 70.48 18.89
CA VAL A 6 -5.14 69.72 17.72
C VAL A 6 -4.40 68.46 18.11
N ALA A 7 -3.54 68.53 19.13
CA ALA A 7 -2.84 67.34 19.63
C ALA A 7 -3.79 66.29 20.21
N ALA A 8 -4.81 66.74 20.96
CA ALA A 8 -5.80 65.83 21.54
C ALA A 8 -6.65 65.13 20.44
N VAL A 9 -7.04 65.85 19.39
CA VAL A 9 -7.79 65.26 18.26
C VAL A 9 -6.92 64.27 17.50
N ALA A 10 -5.65 64.58 17.28
CA ALA A 10 -4.72 63.66 16.61
C ALA A 10 -4.54 62.33 17.40
N VAL A 11 -4.37 62.42 18.73
CA VAL A 11 -4.26 61.24 19.58
C VAL A 11 -5.54 60.41 19.53
N ALA A 12 -6.71 61.04 19.61
CA ALA A 12 -8.00 60.34 19.53
C ALA A 12 -8.16 59.62 18.18
N ALA A 13 -7.77 60.25 17.07
CA ALA A 13 -7.81 59.62 15.73
C ALA A 13 -6.90 58.40 15.63
N LEU A 14 -5.67 58.49 16.17
CA LEU A 14 -4.75 57.35 16.21
C LEU A 14 -5.26 56.20 17.05
N LEU A 15 -5.89 56.44 18.18
CA LEU A 15 -6.51 55.43 19.02
C LEU A 15 -7.69 54.72 18.28
N LEU A 16 -8.52 55.47 17.57
CA LEU A 16 -9.61 54.91 16.79
C LEU A 16 -9.08 54.04 15.63
N LEU A 17 -8.01 54.46 14.97
CA LEU A 17 -7.35 53.65 13.93
C LEU A 17 -6.73 52.36 14.49
N ALA A 18 -6.08 52.42 15.64
CA ALA A 18 -5.52 51.27 16.33
C ALA A 18 -6.60 50.27 16.74
N VAL A 19 -7.71 50.75 17.30
CA VAL A 19 -8.87 49.89 17.67
C VAL A 19 -9.49 49.27 16.42
N GLY A 20 -9.71 50.06 15.36
CA GLY A 20 -10.27 49.55 14.10
C GLY A 20 -9.38 48.47 13.44
N PHE A 21 -8.06 48.69 13.49
CA PHE A 21 -7.09 47.70 12.97
C PHE A 21 -7.09 46.39 13.79
N SER A 22 -7.15 46.52 15.13
CA SER A 22 -7.23 45.38 16.06
C SER A 22 -8.53 44.58 15.87
N LEU A 23 -9.66 45.24 15.72
CA LEU A 23 -10.95 44.62 15.43
C LEU A 23 -10.91 43.90 14.09
N ARG A 24 -10.32 44.50 13.05
CA ARG A 24 -10.18 43.89 11.74
C ARG A 24 -9.31 42.63 11.78
N GLN A 25 -8.23 42.62 12.56
CA GLN A 25 -7.42 41.43 12.79
C GLN A 25 -8.17 40.31 13.52
N LEU A 26 -9.02 40.66 14.51
CA LEU A 26 -9.87 39.69 15.19
C LEU A 26 -10.91 39.06 14.22
N MET A 27 -11.52 39.89 13.39
CA MET A 27 -12.52 39.41 12.40
C MET A 27 -11.91 38.63 11.25
N ASN A 28 -10.64 38.85 10.90
CA ASN A 28 -9.89 38.12 9.88
C ASN A 28 -9.16 36.88 10.43
N ARG A 29 -9.42 36.48 11.68
CA ARG A 29 -9.04 35.13 12.11
C ARG A 29 -9.89 34.16 11.30
N THR A 30 -9.35 33.70 10.20
CA THR A 30 -9.88 32.56 9.45
C THR A 30 -9.98 31.42 10.44
N GLU A 31 -11.17 31.08 10.89
CA GLU A 31 -11.41 29.79 11.52
C GLU A 31 -10.93 28.76 10.51
N VAL A 32 -9.82 28.11 10.83
CA VAL A 32 -9.41 26.89 10.12
C VAL A 32 -10.57 25.93 10.39
N ALA A 33 -11.45 25.78 9.40
CA ALA A 33 -12.52 24.81 9.47
C ALA A 33 -11.89 23.47 9.91
N PRO A 34 -12.46 22.79 10.91
CA PRO A 34 -11.94 21.49 11.30
C PRO A 34 -11.92 20.63 10.05
N VAL A 35 -10.75 20.18 9.63
CA VAL A 35 -10.61 19.17 8.60
C VAL A 35 -11.43 18.00 9.12
N LEU A 36 -12.60 17.78 8.52
CA LEU A 36 -13.36 16.56 8.76
C LEU A 36 -12.40 15.43 8.44
N VAL A 37 -11.89 14.79 9.47
CA VAL A 37 -11.13 13.54 9.31
C VAL A 37 -12.18 12.57 8.79
N GLU A 38 -12.18 12.42 7.46
CA GLU A 38 -12.97 11.41 6.80
C GLU A 38 -12.64 10.09 7.50
N ASN A 39 -13.66 9.40 8.02
CA ASN A 39 -13.48 8.15 8.74
C ASN A 39 -12.60 7.24 7.88
N ILE A 40 -11.32 7.10 8.26
CA ILE A 40 -10.41 6.15 7.63
C ILE A 40 -10.94 4.78 8.02
N LEU A 41 -11.66 4.16 7.11
CA LEU A 41 -12.12 2.79 7.28
C LEU A 41 -10.89 1.87 7.37
N PRO A 42 -10.94 0.85 8.22
CA PRO A 42 -9.91 -0.19 8.24
C PRO A 42 -9.70 -0.76 6.84
N GLY A 43 -8.49 -1.26 6.57
CA GLY A 43 -8.20 -1.99 5.34
C GLY A 43 -9.24 -3.09 5.12
N SER A 44 -9.69 -3.24 3.88
CA SER A 44 -10.64 -4.30 3.51
C SER A 44 -9.93 -5.30 2.61
N ASP A 45 -10.33 -6.59 2.72
CA ASP A 45 -9.80 -7.67 1.87
C ASP A 45 -10.24 -7.46 0.42
N LYS A 46 -9.44 -6.69 -0.33
CA LYS A 46 -9.69 -6.35 -1.73
C LYS A 46 -8.42 -6.52 -2.53
N ALA A 47 -8.52 -7.29 -3.61
CA ALA A 47 -7.43 -7.45 -4.57
C ALA A 47 -7.97 -7.62 -5.99
N ILE A 48 -7.11 -7.37 -6.95
CA ILE A 48 -7.33 -7.69 -8.37
C ILE A 48 -6.25 -8.69 -8.76
N LEU A 49 -6.66 -9.89 -9.11
CA LEU A 49 -5.78 -10.90 -9.65
C LEU A 49 -5.76 -10.81 -11.18
N ILE A 50 -4.58 -10.71 -11.76
CA ILE A 50 -4.35 -10.75 -13.20
C ILE A 50 -3.65 -12.07 -13.49
N LEU A 51 -4.31 -12.92 -14.26
CA LEU A 51 -3.79 -14.22 -14.66
C LEU A 51 -2.78 -14.09 -15.80
N ALA A 52 -2.00 -15.14 -16.04
CA ALA A 52 -1.02 -15.19 -17.12
C ALA A 52 -1.64 -14.99 -18.53
N ASN A 53 -2.91 -15.34 -18.72
CA ASN A 53 -3.68 -15.10 -19.94
C ASN A 53 -4.20 -13.65 -20.08
N GLY A 54 -3.94 -12.79 -19.08
CA GLY A 54 -4.40 -11.39 -19.04
C GLY A 54 -5.81 -11.19 -18.47
N GLU A 55 -6.50 -12.26 -18.08
CA GLU A 55 -7.81 -12.17 -17.44
C GLU A 55 -7.69 -11.50 -16.06
N LYS A 56 -8.64 -10.62 -15.74
CA LYS A 56 -8.68 -9.89 -14.46
C LYS A 56 -9.86 -10.33 -13.62
N MET A 57 -9.58 -10.68 -12.39
CA MET A 57 -10.56 -11.12 -11.42
C MET A 57 -10.51 -10.23 -10.17
N LYS A 58 -11.66 -9.73 -9.73
CA LYS A 58 -11.77 -9.02 -8.45
C LYS A 58 -11.95 -10.04 -7.33
N LEU A 59 -11.15 -9.89 -6.28
CA LEU A 59 -11.19 -10.69 -5.07
C LEU A 59 -11.70 -9.76 -3.95
N GLU A 60 -12.98 -9.85 -3.64
CA GLU A 60 -13.61 -9.09 -2.56
C GLU A 60 -14.42 -10.08 -1.73
N ASN A 61 -14.08 -10.27 -0.45
CA ASN A 61 -14.85 -11.09 0.51
C ASN A 61 -15.46 -12.37 -0.06
N SER A 62 -14.86 -12.93 -1.10
CA SER A 62 -15.43 -14.08 -1.81
C SER A 62 -14.96 -15.36 -1.16
N ASP A 63 -15.83 -15.93 -0.34
CA ASP A 63 -15.72 -17.30 0.09
C ASP A 63 -15.73 -18.20 -1.17
N SER A 64 -14.64 -18.96 -1.36
CA SER A 64 -14.50 -20.03 -2.35
C SER A 64 -14.60 -19.65 -3.84
N LEU A 65 -13.66 -18.83 -4.33
CA LEU A 65 -13.38 -18.78 -5.75
C LEU A 65 -12.46 -19.95 -6.12
N GLN A 66 -12.87 -20.78 -7.08
CA GLN A 66 -12.03 -21.82 -7.66
C GLN A 66 -11.86 -21.52 -9.14
N VAL A 67 -10.62 -21.33 -9.58
CA VAL A 67 -10.28 -21.05 -10.98
C VAL A 67 -9.37 -22.16 -11.50
N ASP A 68 -9.79 -22.78 -12.57
CA ASP A 68 -8.94 -23.70 -13.34
C ASP A 68 -8.02 -22.88 -14.26
N LEU A 69 -6.72 -22.99 -14.06
CA LEU A 69 -5.71 -22.28 -14.84
C LEU A 69 -5.37 -22.99 -16.16
N GLY A 70 -6.10 -24.05 -16.52
CA GLY A 70 -5.95 -24.78 -17.80
C GLY A 70 -4.68 -25.63 -17.93
N THR A 71 -3.86 -25.71 -16.88
CA THR A 71 -2.58 -26.44 -16.86
C THR A 71 -2.53 -27.55 -15.81
N GLY A 72 -3.72 -27.99 -15.30
CA GLY A 72 -3.81 -28.87 -14.15
C GLY A 72 -3.58 -28.15 -12.82
N ASN A 73 -3.33 -26.87 -12.86
CA ASN A 73 -3.21 -26.02 -11.68
C ASN A 73 -4.54 -25.36 -11.36
N GLN A 74 -4.93 -25.38 -10.11
CA GLN A 74 -6.13 -24.71 -9.61
C GLN A 74 -5.72 -23.59 -8.66
N LEU A 75 -6.42 -22.48 -8.77
CA LEU A 75 -6.35 -21.39 -7.84
C LEU A 75 -7.59 -21.41 -6.97
N VAL A 76 -7.41 -21.52 -5.68
CA VAL A 76 -8.50 -21.50 -4.69
C VAL A 76 -8.36 -20.28 -3.81
N ASN A 77 -9.43 -19.49 -3.73
CA ASN A 77 -9.55 -18.47 -2.69
C ASN A 77 -10.27 -19.08 -1.50
N LYS A 78 -9.62 -19.15 -0.36
CA LYS A 78 -10.19 -19.63 0.89
C LYS A 78 -9.76 -18.72 2.03
N ASP A 79 -10.72 -18.28 2.85
CA ASP A 79 -10.46 -17.41 4.00
C ASP A 79 -9.62 -16.16 3.63
N ASN A 80 -9.96 -15.49 2.52
CA ASN A 80 -9.23 -14.34 1.96
C ASN A 80 -7.75 -14.63 1.65
N GLN A 81 -7.43 -15.88 1.41
CA GLN A 81 -6.12 -16.33 1.01
C GLN A 81 -6.17 -17.04 -0.34
N LEU A 82 -5.38 -16.56 -1.31
CA LEU A 82 -5.16 -17.27 -2.56
C LEU A 82 -4.18 -18.43 -2.33
N VAL A 83 -4.60 -19.63 -2.72
CA VAL A 83 -3.79 -20.85 -2.62
C VAL A 83 -3.69 -21.50 -3.98
N TYR A 84 -2.47 -21.76 -4.44
CA TYR A 84 -2.22 -22.51 -5.64
C TYR A 84 -2.14 -24.01 -5.34
N GLN A 85 -2.86 -24.81 -6.11
CA GLN A 85 -2.86 -26.28 -6.04
C GLN A 85 -2.60 -26.83 -7.43
N GLY A 86 -1.61 -27.72 -7.60
CA GLY A 86 -1.29 -28.36 -8.88
C GLY A 86 0.20 -28.68 -8.99
N GLU A 87 0.55 -29.34 -10.11
CA GLU A 87 1.91 -29.76 -10.42
C GLU A 87 2.66 -28.73 -11.29
N GLU A 88 4.01 -28.79 -11.24
CA GLU A 88 4.89 -27.96 -12.06
C GLU A 88 4.67 -28.29 -13.55
N THR A 89 4.08 -27.37 -14.30
CA THR A 89 4.09 -27.42 -15.77
C THR A 89 5.30 -26.66 -16.27
N GLY A 90 6.02 -27.20 -17.26
CA GLY A 90 7.36 -26.73 -17.67
C GLY A 90 7.47 -25.28 -18.17
N GLU A 91 6.39 -24.52 -18.33
CA GLU A 91 6.41 -23.11 -18.69
C GLU A 91 6.10 -22.23 -17.46
N LEU A 92 6.97 -21.24 -17.22
CA LEU A 92 6.78 -20.26 -16.15
C LEU A 92 5.65 -19.29 -16.49
N GLN A 93 4.46 -19.56 -15.99
CA GLN A 93 3.33 -18.65 -16.07
C GLN A 93 3.35 -17.70 -14.88
N TYR A 94 3.16 -16.41 -15.13
CA TYR A 94 3.18 -15.37 -14.09
C TYR A 94 1.79 -14.78 -13.89
N ASN A 95 1.39 -14.71 -12.65
CA ASN A 95 0.23 -13.94 -12.23
C ASN A 95 0.67 -12.66 -11.52
N GLU A 96 -0.19 -11.67 -11.48
CA GLU A 96 0.02 -10.43 -10.72
C GLU A 96 -1.16 -10.18 -9.80
N LEU A 97 -0.89 -9.98 -8.52
CA LEU A 97 -1.87 -9.57 -7.51
C LEU A 97 -1.70 -8.07 -7.25
N GLN A 98 -2.72 -7.28 -7.53
CA GLN A 98 -2.75 -5.84 -7.32
C GLN A 98 -3.70 -5.49 -6.20
N ILE A 99 -3.23 -4.68 -5.25
CA ILE A 99 -4.02 -4.23 -4.10
C ILE A 99 -4.42 -2.77 -4.34
N PRO A 100 -5.72 -2.47 -4.46
CA PRO A 100 -6.19 -1.10 -4.58
C PRO A 100 -5.98 -0.33 -3.27
N ARG A 101 -6.11 0.99 -3.32
CA ARG A 101 -6.03 1.83 -2.12
C ARG A 101 -7.11 1.43 -1.12
N GLY A 102 -6.72 1.33 0.17
CA GLY A 102 -7.59 0.88 1.25
C GLY A 102 -7.83 -0.63 1.28
N GLY A 103 -7.17 -1.40 0.39
CA GLY A 103 -7.18 -2.86 0.40
C GLY A 103 -5.96 -3.45 1.09
N GLU A 104 -6.08 -4.70 1.50
CA GLU A 104 -4.99 -5.61 1.87
C GLU A 104 -5.34 -7.01 1.38
N TYR A 105 -4.34 -7.86 1.16
CA TYR A 105 -4.62 -9.22 0.74
C TYR A 105 -3.44 -10.16 1.03
N GLN A 106 -3.76 -11.44 1.24
CA GLN A 106 -2.77 -12.48 1.50
C GLN A 106 -2.75 -13.50 0.37
N VAL A 107 -1.55 -13.89 -0.06
CA VAL A 107 -1.35 -14.98 -1.02
C VAL A 107 -0.38 -16.00 -0.44
N LYS A 108 -0.72 -17.28 -0.61
CA LYS A 108 0.20 -18.40 -0.35
C LYS A 108 0.73 -18.91 -1.69
N LEU A 109 2.02 -18.74 -1.89
CA LEU A 109 2.72 -19.15 -3.10
C LEU A 109 2.90 -20.68 -3.14
N ALA A 110 3.24 -21.22 -4.32
CA ALA A 110 3.39 -22.66 -4.56
C ALA A 110 4.43 -23.33 -3.65
N ASP A 111 5.47 -22.59 -3.24
CA ASP A 111 6.50 -23.09 -2.30
C ASP A 111 6.08 -23.05 -0.83
N GLY A 112 4.85 -22.60 -0.54
CA GLY A 112 4.33 -22.42 0.81
C GLY A 112 4.68 -21.08 1.45
N THR A 113 5.40 -20.19 0.75
CA THR A 113 5.67 -18.82 1.22
C THR A 113 4.35 -18.04 1.32
N ILE A 114 4.16 -17.35 2.44
CA ILE A 114 3.01 -16.48 2.66
C ILE A 114 3.45 -15.05 2.45
N VAL A 115 2.70 -14.30 1.62
CA VAL A 115 2.93 -12.89 1.36
C VAL A 115 1.66 -12.12 1.67
N ARG A 116 1.74 -11.15 2.58
CA ARG A 116 0.66 -10.19 2.86
C ARG A 116 1.02 -8.86 2.24
N LEU A 117 0.20 -8.41 1.28
CA LEU A 117 0.39 -7.14 0.59
C LEU A 117 -0.45 -6.06 1.23
N ASN A 118 0.14 -4.88 1.36
CA ASN A 118 -0.51 -3.68 1.85
C ASN A 118 -1.12 -2.85 0.70
N SER A 119 -1.91 -1.85 1.07
CA SER A 119 -2.61 -0.92 0.17
C SER A 119 -1.69 -0.33 -0.92
N GLY A 120 -2.17 -0.27 -2.16
CA GLY A 120 -1.44 0.30 -3.30
C GLY A 120 -0.24 -0.51 -3.76
N SER A 121 -0.13 -1.78 -3.37
CA SER A 121 0.98 -2.66 -3.71
C SER A 121 0.63 -3.63 -4.82
N SER A 122 1.64 -4.18 -5.49
CA SER A 122 1.46 -5.31 -6.40
C SER A 122 2.61 -6.31 -6.27
N LEU A 123 2.27 -7.58 -6.47
CA LEU A 123 3.19 -8.71 -6.49
C LEU A 123 3.01 -9.50 -7.78
N ARG A 124 4.07 -9.60 -8.56
CA ARG A 124 4.13 -10.50 -9.71
C ARG A 124 4.94 -11.75 -9.33
N TYR A 125 4.36 -12.91 -9.53
CA TYR A 125 4.91 -14.19 -9.09
C TYR A 125 4.55 -15.30 -10.05
N PRO A 126 5.38 -16.36 -10.18
CA PRO A 126 5.08 -17.51 -11.00
C PRO A 126 4.02 -18.39 -10.34
N VAL A 127 3.19 -19.06 -11.13
CA VAL A 127 2.22 -20.06 -10.66
C VAL A 127 2.93 -21.21 -9.95
N ALA A 128 4.09 -21.62 -10.48
CA ALA A 128 5.00 -22.59 -9.87
C ALA A 128 6.44 -22.07 -9.96
N PHE A 129 7.26 -22.35 -8.95
CA PHE A 129 8.67 -21.96 -8.96
C PHE A 129 9.53 -23.02 -9.68
N GLY A 130 10.58 -22.55 -10.35
CA GLY A 130 11.61 -23.43 -10.87
C GLY A 130 12.50 -24.02 -9.76
N LYS A 131 13.25 -25.06 -10.10
CA LYS A 131 14.10 -25.80 -9.13
C LYS A 131 15.28 -25.01 -8.59
N GLU A 132 15.81 -24.05 -9.36
CA GLU A 132 17.03 -23.34 -9.04
C GLU A 132 16.81 -22.08 -8.21
N LYS A 133 15.72 -21.37 -8.46
CA LYS A 133 15.39 -20.10 -7.79
C LYS A 133 13.88 -19.91 -7.63
N ARG A 134 13.51 -19.20 -6.57
CA ARG A 134 12.17 -18.74 -6.30
C ARG A 134 12.20 -17.21 -6.40
N GLU A 135 11.56 -16.64 -7.40
CA GLU A 135 11.69 -15.21 -7.68
C GLU A 135 10.32 -14.54 -7.85
N VAL A 136 10.16 -13.40 -7.20
CA VAL A 136 8.97 -12.55 -7.28
C VAL A 136 9.37 -11.09 -7.48
N VAL A 137 8.46 -10.28 -8.03
CA VAL A 137 8.65 -8.83 -8.20
C VAL A 137 7.62 -8.09 -7.38
N LEU A 138 8.08 -7.23 -6.47
CA LEU A 138 7.26 -6.40 -5.60
C LEU A 138 7.28 -4.93 -6.05
N LYS A 139 6.12 -4.29 -6.01
CA LYS A 139 5.97 -2.83 -5.99
C LYS A 139 5.12 -2.46 -4.79
N GLY A 140 5.54 -1.46 -4.01
CA GLY A 140 4.84 -1.05 -2.81
C GLY A 140 5.33 -1.77 -1.55
N GLU A 141 4.43 -2.21 -0.69
CA GLU A 141 4.74 -2.81 0.61
C GLU A 141 4.18 -4.20 0.76
N ALA A 142 5.02 -5.13 1.25
CA ALA A 142 4.60 -6.48 1.58
C ALA A 142 5.40 -7.08 2.73
N TYR A 143 4.70 -7.87 3.54
CA TYR A 143 5.25 -8.74 4.56
C TYR A 143 5.40 -10.14 4.01
N PHE A 144 6.59 -10.71 4.13
CA PHE A 144 6.96 -12.03 3.65
C PHE A 144 7.24 -12.98 4.80
N GLN A 145 6.60 -14.13 4.79
CA GLN A 145 6.96 -15.27 5.59
C GLN A 145 7.45 -16.37 4.64
N VAL A 146 8.75 -16.34 4.34
CA VAL A 146 9.35 -17.22 3.32
C VAL A 146 9.50 -18.62 3.87
N ALA A 147 8.97 -19.60 3.15
CA ALA A 147 9.14 -21.02 3.46
C ALA A 147 10.62 -21.42 3.36
N LYS A 148 11.12 -22.18 4.34
CA LYS A 148 12.46 -22.72 4.31
C LYS A 148 12.64 -23.63 3.09
N GLY A 149 13.71 -23.43 2.32
CA GLY A 149 13.95 -24.20 1.10
C GLY A 149 15.44 -24.22 0.72
N LYS A 150 15.82 -25.20 -0.10
CA LYS A 150 17.21 -25.30 -0.63
C LYS A 150 17.49 -24.20 -1.65
N ALA A 151 16.50 -23.91 -2.53
CA ALA A 151 16.60 -22.84 -3.51
C ALA A 151 16.40 -21.48 -2.82
N PRO A 152 17.23 -20.47 -3.12
CA PRO A 152 17.05 -19.12 -2.60
C PRO A 152 15.75 -18.48 -3.10
N PHE A 153 15.17 -17.61 -2.26
CA PHE A 153 14.02 -16.80 -2.58
C PHE A 153 14.47 -15.36 -2.86
N TYR A 154 14.10 -14.84 -4.00
CA TYR A 154 14.46 -13.49 -4.45
C TYR A 154 13.24 -12.60 -4.54
N VAL A 155 13.33 -11.40 -3.97
CA VAL A 155 12.36 -10.34 -4.15
C VAL A 155 13.02 -9.21 -4.93
N GLN A 156 12.56 -8.98 -6.16
CA GLN A 156 12.96 -7.82 -6.94
C GLN A 156 12.06 -6.63 -6.58
N VAL A 157 12.66 -5.50 -6.22
CA VAL A 157 11.95 -4.29 -5.79
C VAL A 157 12.77 -3.04 -6.13
N GLY A 158 12.19 -2.12 -6.93
CA GLY A 158 12.82 -0.82 -7.23
C GLY A 158 14.27 -0.89 -7.72
N GLY A 159 14.62 -1.88 -8.52
CA GLY A 159 15.98 -2.09 -9.02
C GLY A 159 16.93 -2.80 -8.06
N LEU A 160 16.50 -3.13 -6.85
CA LEU A 160 17.24 -3.94 -5.88
C LEU A 160 16.72 -5.38 -5.85
N THR A 161 17.57 -6.29 -5.37
CA THR A 161 17.19 -7.70 -5.18
C THR A 161 17.49 -8.11 -3.74
N VAL A 162 16.47 -8.51 -3.01
CA VAL A 162 16.57 -9.11 -1.67
C VAL A 162 16.62 -10.62 -1.82
N ARG A 163 17.63 -11.28 -1.24
CA ARG A 163 17.81 -12.73 -1.29
C ARG A 163 17.73 -13.33 0.10
N VAL A 164 16.88 -14.34 0.29
CA VAL A 164 16.68 -15.05 1.56
C VAL A 164 16.53 -16.57 1.35
N TYR A 165 16.60 -17.36 2.41
CA TYR A 165 16.44 -18.82 2.35
C TYR A 165 15.26 -19.35 3.18
N GLY A 166 14.64 -18.48 3.99
CA GLY A 166 13.55 -18.88 4.89
C GLY A 166 13.48 -17.90 6.06
N THR A 167 13.07 -16.68 5.77
CA THR A 167 13.14 -15.54 6.68
C THR A 167 11.79 -14.85 6.71
N VAL A 168 11.49 -14.22 7.84
CA VAL A 168 10.33 -13.35 8.00
C VAL A 168 10.80 -11.90 7.93
N PHE A 169 10.25 -11.12 7.01
CA PHE A 169 10.65 -9.72 6.80
C PHE A 169 9.56 -8.89 6.12
N ASN A 170 9.65 -7.58 6.28
CA ASN A 170 8.82 -6.61 5.56
C ASN A 170 9.69 -5.82 4.59
N ILE A 171 9.14 -5.51 3.40
CA ILE A 171 9.72 -4.57 2.45
C ILE A 171 8.71 -3.47 2.20
N ASN A 172 9.14 -2.20 2.29
CA ASN A 172 8.36 -1.05 1.90
C ASN A 172 9.14 -0.23 0.85
N SER A 173 8.55 -0.08 -0.34
CA SER A 173 9.08 0.67 -1.48
C SER A 173 8.11 1.74 -1.99
N HIS A 174 7.16 2.19 -1.17
CA HIS A 174 6.22 3.26 -1.55
C HIS A 174 6.91 4.62 -1.78
N TYR A 175 8.06 4.82 -1.17
CA TYR A 175 8.83 6.05 -1.31
C TYR A 175 9.90 5.86 -2.40
N CYS A 176 9.84 6.65 -3.47
CA CYS A 176 10.71 6.53 -4.65
C CYS A 176 12.21 6.53 -4.34
N ASP A 177 12.62 7.16 -3.24
CA ASP A 177 14.02 7.37 -2.88
C ASP A 177 14.53 6.39 -1.81
N ARG A 178 13.67 5.54 -1.27
CA ARG A 178 14.03 4.73 -0.10
C ARG A 178 13.27 3.41 -0.06
N ILE A 179 14.02 2.31 -0.12
CA ILE A 179 13.50 0.97 0.15
C ILE A 179 13.86 0.62 1.59
N GLN A 180 12.88 0.29 2.40
CA GLN A 180 13.05 -0.13 3.78
C GLN A 180 12.81 -1.64 3.88
N THR A 181 13.72 -2.34 4.55
CA THR A 181 13.57 -3.76 4.85
C THR A 181 13.78 -3.96 6.35
N ALA A 182 12.81 -4.57 7.01
CA ALA A 182 12.86 -4.92 8.42
C ALA A 182 12.78 -6.44 8.57
N LEU A 183 13.70 -7.02 9.33
CA LEU A 183 13.63 -8.42 9.78
C LEU A 183 12.69 -8.47 11.00
N VAL A 184 11.90 -9.53 11.06
CA VAL A 184 10.94 -9.77 12.16
C VAL A 184 11.32 -11.01 12.92
#